data_7dd5a9f97e79cdf8b58b29e21018223f
#
_entry.id   7dd5a9f97e79cdf8b58b29e21018223f
#
_cell.length_a   1.000
_cell.length_b   1.000
_cell.length_c   1.000
_cell.angle_alpha   90.00
_cell.angle_beta   90.00
_cell.angle_gamma   90.00
#
_symmetry.space_group_name_H-M   'P 1'
#
loop_
_entity.id
_entity.type
_entity.pdbx_description
1 polymer ?
#
loop_
_entity_poly.entity_id
_entity_poly.type
_entity_poly.pdbx_seq_one_letter_code
_entity_poly.pdbx_strand_id
1 'polypeptide(L)'
;MAKITKKSISGTGHFGVKLVATPEKLTSLLGENTYGWNCGDDKVNMGWDCETEDGDVFTIYDYKTYRPLKMDDIVHWNLGGFSKETTEKGLIEMTTMLSQKV
;
A
#
# COMPACT_ATOMS: atom_id res chain seq x y z
N MET A 1 14.02 4.69 1.25
CA MET A 1 12.57 4.91 1.49
C MET A 1 11.75 4.19 0.45
N ALA A 2 10.60 3.67 0.84
CA ALA A 2 9.71 3.00 -0.09
C ALA A 2 9.24 3.95 -1.19
N LYS A 3 9.01 3.42 -2.38
CA LYS A 3 8.55 4.19 -3.55
C LYS A 3 7.72 3.29 -4.46
N ILE A 4 7.02 3.91 -5.40
CA ILE A 4 6.27 3.16 -6.42
C ILE A 4 7.25 2.35 -7.27
N THR A 5 6.87 1.11 -7.58
CA THR A 5 7.68 0.23 -8.41
C THR A 5 7.01 -0.02 -9.76
N LYS A 6 7.83 -0.28 -10.78
CA LYS A 6 7.37 -0.78 -12.07
C LYS A 6 7.61 -2.28 -12.21
N LYS A 7 8.15 -2.92 -11.18
CA LYS A 7 8.39 -4.36 -11.18
C LYS A 7 7.07 -5.11 -11.10
N SER A 8 7.08 -6.36 -11.56
CA SER A 8 5.89 -7.21 -11.51
C SER A 8 5.53 -7.54 -10.06
N ILE A 9 4.22 -7.50 -9.75
CA ILE A 9 3.69 -7.94 -8.47
C ILE A 9 3.08 -9.34 -8.56
N SER A 10 3.21 -9.99 -9.71
CA SER A 10 2.67 -11.33 -9.91
C SER A 10 3.31 -12.30 -8.92
N GLY A 11 2.50 -13.05 -8.20
CA GLY A 11 2.98 -13.98 -7.18
C GLY A 11 3.07 -13.41 -5.78
N THR A 12 2.75 -12.12 -5.58
CA THR A 12 2.68 -11.56 -4.23
C THR A 12 1.46 -12.11 -3.49
N GLY A 13 1.57 -12.21 -2.19
CA GLY A 13 0.49 -12.68 -1.34
C GLY A 13 0.35 -11.84 -0.09
N HIS A 14 -0.72 -12.08 0.67
CA HIS A 14 -1.01 -11.39 1.92
C HIS A 14 -0.57 -12.24 3.09
N PHE A 15 0.17 -11.66 4.02
CA PHE A 15 0.75 -12.37 5.16
C PHE A 15 0.26 -11.83 6.52
N GLY A 16 -0.89 -11.16 6.53
CA GLY A 16 -1.48 -10.66 7.77
C GLY A 16 -0.90 -9.32 8.25
N VAL A 17 -0.08 -8.68 7.44
CA VAL A 17 0.53 -7.38 7.80
C VAL A 17 -0.38 -6.26 7.32
N LYS A 18 -0.64 -5.29 8.20
CA LYS A 18 -1.54 -4.17 7.89
C LYS A 18 -0.92 -2.84 8.25
N LEU A 19 -1.34 -1.80 7.53
CA LEU A 19 -0.91 -0.42 7.72
C LEU A 19 -2.15 0.45 7.91
N VAL A 20 -2.14 1.32 8.91
CA VAL A 20 -3.25 2.25 9.14
C VAL A 20 -2.85 3.64 8.65
N ALA A 21 -3.59 4.16 7.68
CA ALA A 21 -3.30 5.48 7.10
C ALA A 21 -4.51 5.97 6.30
N THR A 22 -4.54 7.26 5.99
CA THR A 22 -5.56 7.80 5.09
C THR A 22 -5.06 7.73 3.64
N PRO A 23 -5.98 7.67 2.66
CA PRO A 23 -5.57 7.77 1.25
C PRO A 23 -4.76 9.03 0.95
N GLU A 24 -5.12 10.15 1.59
CA GLU A 24 -4.41 11.41 1.43
C GLU A 24 -2.94 11.29 1.82
N LYS A 25 -2.66 10.65 2.96
CA LYS A 25 -1.28 10.44 3.43
C LYS A 25 -0.50 9.58 2.46
N LEU A 26 -1.08 8.48 2.01
CA LEU A 26 -0.39 7.58 1.09
C LEU A 26 -0.14 8.26 -0.25
N THR A 27 -1.11 9.01 -0.76
CA THR A 27 -0.93 9.77 -1.99
C THR A 27 0.18 10.81 -1.84
N SER A 28 0.22 11.48 -0.69
CA SER A 28 1.26 12.47 -0.40
C SER A 28 2.67 11.86 -0.39
N LEU A 29 2.79 10.65 0.13
CA LEU A 29 4.09 9.98 0.28
C LEU A 29 4.52 9.23 -0.97
N LEU A 30 3.57 8.60 -1.68
CA LEU A 30 3.87 7.69 -2.78
C LEU A 30 3.45 8.22 -4.16
N GLY A 31 2.54 9.19 -4.19
CA GLY A 31 1.97 9.67 -5.45
C GLY A 31 0.65 8.97 -5.76
N GLU A 32 0.20 9.06 -7.01
CA GLU A 32 -1.04 8.46 -7.46
C GLU A 32 -1.05 6.96 -7.22
N ASN A 33 -2.22 6.43 -6.79
CA ASN A 33 -2.31 5.00 -6.61
C ASN A 33 -2.26 4.28 -7.97
N THR A 34 -1.69 3.07 -7.95
CA THR A 34 -1.43 2.30 -9.16
C THR A 34 -2.71 1.86 -9.86
N TYR A 35 -3.78 1.61 -9.09
CA TYR A 35 -5.03 1.04 -9.61
C TYR A 35 -6.08 2.10 -9.98
N GLY A 36 -5.79 3.38 -9.75
CA GLY A 36 -6.78 4.45 -9.96
C GLY A 36 -7.71 4.61 -8.77
N TRP A 37 -8.48 5.68 -8.76
CA TRP A 37 -9.36 6.03 -7.65
C TRP A 37 -10.67 5.24 -7.74
N ASN A 38 -10.94 4.41 -6.73
CA ASN A 38 -12.20 3.67 -6.64
C ASN A 38 -12.53 2.99 -7.97
N CYS A 39 -11.57 2.20 -8.47
CA CYS A 39 -11.62 1.65 -9.83
C CYS A 39 -12.74 0.65 -10.06
N GLY A 40 -13.44 0.22 -9.02
CA GLY A 40 -14.59 -0.65 -9.18
C GLY A 40 -14.28 -2.13 -9.29
N ASP A 41 -13.05 -2.53 -9.08
CA ASP A 41 -12.72 -3.95 -8.97
C ASP A 41 -13.46 -4.54 -7.77
N ASP A 42 -13.75 -5.83 -7.85
CA ASP A 42 -14.59 -6.52 -6.88
C ASP A 42 -14.17 -6.29 -5.43
N LYS A 43 -12.89 -6.20 -5.15
CA LYS A 43 -12.39 -6.23 -3.78
C LYS A 43 -11.43 -5.11 -3.44
N VAL A 44 -11.01 -4.31 -4.42
CA VAL A 44 -9.98 -3.28 -4.22
C VAL A 44 -10.43 -1.98 -4.84
N ASN A 45 -10.44 -0.90 -4.06
CA ASN A 45 -10.72 0.45 -4.56
C ASN A 45 -9.46 1.18 -4.95
N MET A 46 -8.40 1.02 -4.17
CA MET A 46 -7.12 1.70 -4.39
C MET A 46 -5.98 0.79 -4.02
N GLY A 47 -4.83 1.03 -4.63
CA GLY A 47 -3.64 0.29 -4.27
C GLY A 47 -2.39 0.92 -4.85
N TRP A 48 -1.29 0.63 -4.21
CA TRP A 48 0.04 1.08 -4.62
C TRP A 48 0.95 -0.13 -4.73
N ASP A 49 1.59 -0.27 -5.89
CA ASP A 49 2.66 -1.26 -6.06
C ASP A 49 3.96 -0.57 -5.73
N CYS A 50 4.65 -1.06 -4.73
CA CYS A 50 5.80 -0.37 -4.14
C CYS A 50 7.03 -1.26 -4.11
N GLU A 51 8.17 -0.64 -3.83
CA GLU A 51 9.39 -1.36 -3.50
C GLU A 51 10.09 -0.69 -2.33
N THR A 52 10.74 -1.50 -1.51
CA THR A 52 11.56 -1.01 -0.40
C THR A 52 12.82 -0.35 -0.94
N GLU A 53 13.58 0.28 -0.04
CA GLU A 53 14.87 0.86 -0.39
C GLU A 53 15.81 -0.16 -1.02
N ASP A 54 15.71 -1.42 -0.60
CA ASP A 54 16.50 -2.52 -1.14
C ASP A 54 15.97 -3.09 -2.45
N GLY A 55 14.81 -2.60 -2.91
CA GLY A 55 14.21 -3.06 -4.15
C GLY A 55 13.26 -4.25 -4.00
N ASP A 56 12.91 -4.63 -2.79
CA ASP A 56 11.94 -5.71 -2.55
C ASP A 56 10.52 -5.19 -2.80
N VAL A 57 9.76 -5.92 -3.61
CA VAL A 57 8.42 -5.51 -4.01
C VAL A 57 7.40 -5.81 -2.90
N PHE A 58 6.58 -4.83 -2.59
CA PHE A 58 5.41 -5.02 -1.72
C PHE A 58 4.25 -4.19 -2.25
N THR A 59 3.05 -4.54 -1.85
CA THR A 59 1.84 -3.84 -2.30
C THR A 59 1.07 -3.31 -1.10
N ILE A 60 0.36 -2.20 -1.31
CA ILE A 60 -0.56 -1.61 -0.32
C ILE A 60 -1.91 -1.53 -0.99
N TYR A 61 -2.94 -2.13 -0.40
CA TYR A 61 -4.27 -2.11 -1.00
C TYR A 61 -5.35 -2.25 0.06
N ASP A 62 -6.54 -1.68 -0.23
CA ASP A 62 -7.72 -1.97 0.56
C ASP A 62 -8.34 -3.28 0.05
N TYR A 63 -9.02 -4.01 0.93
CA TYR A 63 -9.58 -5.29 0.54
C TYR A 63 -10.98 -5.44 1.09
N LYS A 64 -11.94 -5.70 0.20
CA LYS A 64 -13.35 -5.93 0.57
C LYS A 64 -13.97 -4.75 1.33
N THR A 65 -13.58 -3.53 0.98
CA THR A 65 -14.18 -2.34 1.58
C THR A 65 -15.60 -2.12 1.09
N TYR A 66 -15.85 -2.48 -0.19
CA TYR A 66 -17.17 -2.43 -0.82
C TYR A 66 -17.83 -1.05 -0.82
N ARG A 67 -17.04 0.00 -0.68
CA ARG A 67 -17.52 1.38 -0.80
C ARG A 67 -16.39 2.26 -1.31
N PRO A 68 -16.72 3.37 -2.01
CA PRO A 68 -15.67 4.31 -2.39
C PRO A 68 -14.98 4.89 -1.15
N LEU A 69 -13.67 5.09 -1.25
CA LEU A 69 -12.88 5.66 -0.18
C LEU A 69 -12.79 7.17 -0.35
N LYS A 70 -12.81 7.89 0.78
CA LYS A 70 -12.57 9.33 0.82
C LYS A 70 -11.12 9.59 1.21
N MET A 71 -10.60 10.74 0.85
CA MET A 71 -9.20 11.10 1.11
C MET A 71 -8.86 11.10 2.60
N ASP A 72 -9.83 11.40 3.45
CA ASP A 72 -9.63 11.48 4.90
C ASP A 72 -10.09 10.23 5.68
N ASP A 73 -10.51 9.19 4.97
CA ASP A 73 -10.90 7.93 5.61
C ASP A 73 -9.69 7.27 6.27
N ILE A 74 -9.88 6.78 7.50
CA ILE A 74 -8.84 5.96 8.15
C ILE A 74 -9.04 4.54 7.65
N VAL A 75 -8.06 4.02 6.93
CA VAL A 75 -8.14 2.71 6.29
C VAL A 75 -7.08 1.78 6.85
N HIS A 76 -7.46 0.54 7.09
CA HIS A 76 -6.54 -0.52 7.48
C HIS A 76 -6.11 -1.23 6.19
N TRP A 77 -5.00 -0.76 5.62
CA TRP A 77 -4.48 -1.29 4.35
C TRP A 77 -3.82 -2.64 4.56
N ASN A 78 -4.03 -3.53 3.61
CA ASN A 78 -3.30 -4.80 3.57
C ASN A 78 -1.98 -4.59 2.86
N LEU A 79 -0.93 -5.25 3.33
CA LEU A 79 0.36 -5.26 2.66
C LEU A 79 0.60 -6.64 2.10
N GLY A 80 0.92 -6.70 0.81
CA GLY A 80 1.29 -7.93 0.15
C GLY A 80 2.75 -7.93 -0.26
N GLY A 81 3.30 -9.09 -0.53
CA GLY A 81 4.68 -9.22 -0.97
C GLY A 81 5.00 -10.66 -1.33
N PHE A 82 6.25 -10.92 -1.70
CA PHE A 82 6.68 -12.27 -2.03
C PHE A 82 6.97 -13.11 -0.80
N SER A 83 7.11 -12.48 0.37
CA SER A 83 7.31 -13.18 1.63
C SER A 83 6.80 -12.30 2.77
N LYS A 84 6.59 -12.90 3.94
CA LYS A 84 6.21 -12.16 5.13
C LYS A 84 7.29 -11.14 5.50
N GLU A 85 8.55 -11.52 5.38
CA GLU A 85 9.68 -10.63 5.65
C GLU A 85 9.62 -9.37 4.81
N THR A 86 9.33 -9.49 3.52
CA THR A 86 9.21 -8.36 2.62
C THR A 86 8.06 -7.44 3.04
N THR A 87 6.92 -8.00 3.42
CA THR A 87 5.79 -7.18 3.87
C THR A 87 6.12 -6.45 5.16
N GLU A 88 6.85 -7.09 6.06
CA GLU A 88 7.25 -6.44 7.32
C GLU A 88 8.24 -5.31 7.06
N LYS A 89 9.18 -5.49 6.14
CA LYS A 89 10.11 -4.42 5.73
C LYS A 89 9.33 -3.25 5.13
N GLY A 90 8.37 -3.54 4.27
CA GLY A 90 7.50 -2.50 3.69
C GLY A 90 6.75 -1.73 4.77
N LEU A 91 6.21 -2.42 5.75
CA LEU A 91 5.51 -1.79 6.87
C LEU A 91 6.44 -0.88 7.66
N ILE A 92 7.66 -1.33 7.95
CA ILE A 92 8.64 -0.52 8.69
C ILE A 92 8.95 0.75 7.92
N GLU A 93 9.23 0.65 6.63
CA GLU A 93 9.55 1.83 5.82
C GLU A 93 8.36 2.79 5.74
N MET A 94 7.17 2.28 5.51
CA MET A 94 5.97 3.13 5.45
C MET A 94 5.68 3.80 6.80
N THR A 95 5.83 3.06 7.90
CA THR A 95 5.61 3.62 9.23
C THR A 95 6.63 4.73 9.51
N THR A 96 7.87 4.53 9.11
CA THR A 96 8.92 5.56 9.25
C THR A 96 8.58 6.80 8.43
N MET A 97 8.14 6.61 7.18
CA MET A 97 7.76 7.74 6.32
C MET A 97 6.57 8.51 6.91
N LEU A 98 5.57 7.79 7.43
CA LEU A 98 4.40 8.42 8.05
C LEU A 98 4.76 9.21 9.30
N SER A 99 5.68 8.70 10.10
CA SER A 99 6.10 9.35 11.34
C SER A 99 7.01 10.56 11.11
N GLN A 100 7.67 10.63 9.97
CA GLN A 100 8.48 11.79 9.58
C GLN A 100 7.64 12.95 9.06
N LYS A 101 6.38 12.70 8.79
CA LYS A 101 5.47 13.72 8.28
C LYS A 101 5.08 14.66 9.41
N VAL A 102 5.39 15.90 9.23
CA VAL A 102 5.10 16.93 10.22
C VAL A 102 4.03 17.87 9.71
#